data_bc5b77947643ca72b60b0f4141d722f5
#
_entry.id   bc5b77947643ca72b60b0f4141d722f5
#
_cell.length_a   1.000
_cell.length_b   1.000
_cell.length_c   1.000
_cell.angle_alpha   90.00
_cell.angle_beta   90.00
_cell.angle_gamma   90.00
#
_symmetry.space_group_name_H-M   'P 1'
#
loop_
_entity.id
_entity.type
_entity.pdbx_description
1 polymer ?
#
loop_
_entity_poly.entity_id
_entity_poly.type
_entity_poly.pdbx_seq_one_letter_code
_entity_poly.pdbx_strand_id
1 'polypeptide(L)'
;IINDENGTALNEPHLVLNRWQKYFEELLNLQCEGQPSNPASTVTASNELEPCISLSEIRNALKAAPSNKAPGSDNIAAELIKAAEEIGVKWLHRLFNKVWTEQETPLEWRRAIIIPTWKRKGSKRDCTKYRGIALLSHTGKIFCKILEKRLRPIIEPQLNESQMGFRKNRSCTDAIFTPK
;
A
#
# COMPACT_ATOMS: atom_id res chain seq x y z
N ILE A 1 9.47 17.95 -18.97
CA ILE A 1 9.28 17.58 -20.39
C ILE A 1 9.12 16.06 -20.44
N ILE A 2 8.03 15.58 -21.06
CA ILE A 2 7.76 14.17 -21.31
C ILE A 2 7.21 14.01 -22.72
N ASN A 3 7.36 12.85 -23.34
CA ASN A 3 6.81 12.63 -24.66
C ASN A 3 5.36 12.13 -24.59
N ASP A 4 4.57 12.55 -25.57
CA ASP A 4 3.26 11.94 -25.84
C ASP A 4 3.41 10.53 -26.42
N GLU A 5 2.31 9.92 -26.84
CA GLU A 5 2.28 8.58 -27.44
C GLU A 5 2.95 8.52 -28.82
N ASN A 6 3.02 9.66 -29.51
CA ASN A 6 3.63 9.79 -30.83
C ASN A 6 5.12 10.18 -30.78
N GLY A 7 5.68 10.37 -29.57
CA GLY A 7 7.06 10.78 -29.36
C GLY A 7 7.28 12.28 -29.36
N THR A 8 6.22 13.11 -29.46
CA THR A 8 6.31 14.56 -29.42
C THR A 8 6.53 15.06 -28.00
N ALA A 9 7.45 15.99 -27.80
CA ALA A 9 7.77 16.53 -26.48
C ALA A 9 6.70 17.47 -25.96
N LEU A 10 6.14 17.17 -24.79
CA LEU A 10 5.19 18.00 -24.06
C LEU A 10 5.94 18.88 -23.05
N ASN A 11 5.74 20.19 -23.13
CA ASN A 11 6.40 21.17 -22.26
C ASN A 11 5.42 21.85 -21.30
N GLU A 12 4.14 21.93 -21.65
CA GLU A 12 3.13 22.59 -20.86
C GLU A 12 2.73 21.73 -19.64
N PRO A 13 2.70 22.31 -18.42
CA PRO A 13 2.46 21.54 -17.19
C PRO A 13 1.16 20.73 -17.22
N HIS A 14 0.07 21.29 -17.76
CA HIS A 14 -1.21 20.59 -17.82
C HIS A 14 -1.19 19.40 -18.80
N LEU A 15 -0.50 19.51 -19.95
CA LEU A 15 -0.34 18.41 -20.90
C LEU A 15 0.52 17.29 -20.32
N VAL A 16 1.61 17.66 -19.62
CA VAL A 16 2.45 16.71 -18.90
C VAL A 16 1.67 15.95 -17.83
N LEU A 17 0.82 16.65 -17.05
CA LEU A 17 0.00 16.03 -16.03
C LEU A 17 -1.04 15.08 -16.64
N ASN A 18 -1.75 15.51 -17.69
CA ASN A 18 -2.72 14.67 -18.41
C ASN A 18 -2.07 13.42 -19.00
N ARG A 19 -0.83 13.54 -19.53
CA ARG A 19 -0.08 12.37 -20.05
C ARG A 19 0.26 11.38 -18.96
N TRP A 20 0.67 11.85 -17.77
CA TRP A 20 0.89 10.98 -16.62
C TRP A 20 -0.39 10.31 -16.13
N GLN A 21 -1.48 11.07 -16.05
CA GLN A 21 -2.77 10.51 -15.65
C GLN A 21 -3.19 9.38 -16.59
N LYS A 22 -3.18 9.62 -17.90
CA LYS A 22 -3.54 8.62 -18.91
C LYS A 22 -2.65 7.37 -18.81
N TYR A 23 -1.33 7.56 -18.70
CA TYR A 23 -0.38 6.44 -18.58
C TYR A 23 -0.65 5.56 -17.35
N PHE A 24 -0.85 6.16 -16.18
CA PHE A 24 -1.10 5.37 -14.97
C PHE A 24 -2.52 4.79 -14.95
N GLU A 25 -3.48 5.46 -15.53
CA GLU A 25 -4.85 4.95 -15.68
C GLU A 25 -4.86 3.67 -16.54
N GLU A 26 -4.21 3.71 -17.69
CA GLU A 26 -4.06 2.53 -18.55
C GLU A 26 -3.27 1.41 -17.86
N LEU A 27 -2.16 1.73 -17.19
CA LEU A 27 -1.31 0.75 -16.52
C LEU A 27 -2.00 0.04 -15.34
N LEU A 28 -2.83 0.77 -14.57
CA LEU A 28 -3.43 0.25 -13.34
C LEU A 28 -4.81 -0.36 -13.56
N ASN A 29 -5.49 -0.02 -14.66
CA ASN A 29 -6.82 -0.51 -14.98
C ASN A 29 -6.80 -1.46 -16.19
N LEU A 30 -5.72 -2.22 -16.35
CA LEU A 30 -5.69 -3.30 -17.35
C LEU A 30 -6.84 -4.26 -17.08
N GLN A 31 -7.76 -4.36 -18.04
CA GLN A 31 -8.79 -5.40 -18.01
C GLN A 31 -8.08 -6.74 -18.18
N CYS A 32 -7.96 -7.48 -17.08
CA CYS A 32 -7.59 -8.88 -17.18
C CYS A 32 -8.76 -9.61 -17.86
N GLU A 33 -8.59 -10.05 -19.10
CA GLU A 33 -9.51 -10.96 -19.81
C GLU A 33 -9.48 -12.38 -19.19
N GLY A 34 -9.22 -12.49 -17.91
CA GLY A 34 -9.33 -13.72 -17.14
C GLY A 34 -10.62 -13.67 -16.33
N GLN A 35 -11.46 -14.68 -16.45
CA GLN A 35 -12.55 -14.87 -15.50
C GLN A 35 -12.00 -14.68 -14.09
N PRO A 36 -12.69 -13.93 -13.21
CA PRO A 36 -12.31 -13.91 -11.80
C PRO A 36 -12.27 -15.37 -11.38
N SER A 37 -11.09 -15.89 -11.11
CA SER A 37 -10.95 -17.19 -10.47
C SER A 37 -11.80 -17.08 -9.22
N ASN A 38 -12.96 -17.74 -9.28
CA ASN A 38 -13.85 -17.85 -8.15
C ASN A 38 -12.95 -18.21 -6.95
N PRO A 39 -12.87 -17.42 -5.91
CA PRO A 39 -12.25 -17.88 -4.69
C PRO A 39 -13.21 -18.89 -4.06
N ALA A 40 -13.36 -20.03 -4.74
CA ALA A 40 -14.07 -21.19 -4.26
C ALA A 40 -13.15 -21.91 -3.26
N SER A 41 -12.86 -21.26 -2.21
CA SER A 41 -12.67 -21.86 -0.93
C SER A 41 -13.58 -21.09 -0.01
N THR A 42 -14.74 -21.62 0.23
CA THR A 42 -15.54 -21.32 1.39
C THR A 42 -14.62 -21.51 2.60
N VAL A 43 -13.86 -20.47 2.91
CA VAL A 43 -13.37 -20.30 4.28
C VAL A 43 -14.66 -20.22 5.05
N THR A 44 -15.06 -21.32 5.69
CA THR A 44 -16.08 -21.29 6.70
C THR A 44 -15.65 -20.23 7.68
N ALA A 45 -16.29 -19.07 7.56
CA ALA A 45 -16.09 -17.99 8.53
C ALA A 45 -16.41 -18.62 9.87
N SER A 46 -15.38 -18.85 10.69
CA SER A 46 -15.60 -19.17 12.08
C SER A 46 -16.45 -18.03 12.61
N ASN A 47 -17.61 -18.33 13.19
CA ASN A 47 -18.51 -17.33 13.79
C ASN A 47 -17.89 -16.64 15.02
N GLU A 48 -16.61 -16.82 15.26
CA GLU A 48 -15.86 -16.10 16.28
C GLU A 48 -15.62 -14.68 15.78
N LEU A 49 -16.27 -13.74 16.42
CA LEU A 49 -16.03 -12.31 16.20
C LEU A 49 -14.56 -12.02 16.50
N GLU A 50 -13.82 -11.67 15.46
CA GLU A 50 -12.44 -11.23 15.61
C GLU A 50 -12.35 -10.09 16.64
N PRO A 51 -11.39 -10.15 17.59
CA PRO A 51 -11.32 -9.19 18.68
C PRO A 51 -11.06 -7.78 18.17
N CYS A 52 -11.65 -6.80 18.84
CA CYS A 52 -11.41 -5.38 18.61
C CYS A 52 -9.91 -5.05 18.63
N ILE A 53 -9.53 -4.01 17.94
CA ILE A 53 -8.14 -3.53 17.92
C ILE A 53 -7.78 -2.94 19.27
N SER A 54 -6.70 -3.42 19.89
CA SER A 54 -6.24 -3.00 21.21
C SER A 54 -5.35 -1.76 21.16
N LEU A 55 -5.27 -1.04 22.28
CA LEU A 55 -4.34 0.10 22.43
C LEU A 55 -2.87 -0.32 22.27
N SER A 56 -2.53 -1.56 22.68
CA SER A 56 -1.18 -2.09 22.56
C SER A 56 -0.77 -2.32 21.10
N GLU A 57 -1.69 -2.83 20.26
CA GLU A 57 -1.44 -3.00 18.83
C GLU A 57 -1.18 -1.65 18.15
N ILE A 58 -1.97 -0.62 18.50
CA ILE A 58 -1.81 0.73 17.96
C ILE A 58 -0.47 1.32 18.36
N ARG A 59 -0.10 1.26 19.66
CA ARG A 59 1.21 1.75 20.12
C ARG A 59 2.38 1.07 19.39
N ASN A 60 2.30 -0.25 19.24
CA ASN A 60 3.32 -1.03 18.54
C ASN A 60 3.40 -0.68 17.05
N ALA A 61 2.27 -0.51 16.37
CA ALA A 61 2.22 -0.12 14.97
C ALA A 61 2.73 1.32 14.76
N LEU A 62 2.37 2.24 15.65
CA LEU A 62 2.80 3.63 15.62
C LEU A 62 4.31 3.76 15.88
N LYS A 63 4.85 3.01 16.85
CA LYS A 63 6.30 2.97 17.12
C LYS A 63 7.08 2.45 15.91
N ALA A 64 6.55 1.48 15.19
CA ALA A 64 7.16 0.89 13.99
C ALA A 64 6.95 1.75 12.72
N ALA A 65 6.10 2.77 12.75
CA ALA A 65 5.86 3.64 11.60
C ALA A 65 7.13 4.46 11.26
N PRO A 66 7.60 4.45 10.00
CA PRO A 66 8.77 5.22 9.61
C PRO A 66 8.49 6.72 9.69
N SER A 67 9.51 7.49 10.09
CA SER A 67 9.50 8.96 10.06
C SER A 67 10.11 9.48 8.75
N ASN A 68 9.97 10.78 8.49
CA ASN A 68 10.50 11.47 7.30
C ASN A 68 9.98 10.88 5.98
N LYS A 69 8.72 10.51 5.95
CA LYS A 69 8.02 10.04 4.74
C LYS A 69 6.93 11.02 4.35
N ALA A 70 6.79 11.25 3.04
CA ALA A 70 5.74 12.08 2.50
C ALA A 70 4.34 11.55 2.89
N PRO A 71 3.43 12.45 3.31
CA PRO A 71 2.05 12.08 3.62
C PRO A 71 1.25 11.69 2.39
N GLY A 72 0.09 11.10 2.58
CA GLY A 72 -0.90 10.87 1.54
C GLY A 72 -1.74 12.11 1.25
N SER A 73 -2.91 11.90 0.63
CA SER A 73 -3.85 12.97 0.25
C SER A 73 -4.46 13.72 1.44
N ASP A 74 -4.40 13.12 2.63
CA ASP A 74 -4.86 13.72 3.91
C ASP A 74 -3.85 14.72 4.50
N ASN A 75 -2.66 14.83 3.95
CA ASN A 75 -1.56 15.66 4.43
C ASN A 75 -1.14 15.40 5.91
N ILE A 76 -1.51 14.24 6.47
CA ILE A 76 -1.16 13.89 7.85
C ILE A 76 0.19 13.17 7.87
N ALA A 77 1.22 13.83 8.36
CA ALA A 77 2.54 13.24 8.53
C ALA A 77 2.57 12.24 9.70
N ALA A 78 3.40 11.20 9.61
CA ALA A 78 3.55 10.23 10.68
C ALA A 78 4.05 10.85 11.98
N GLU A 79 4.86 11.89 11.89
CA GLU A 79 5.39 12.68 13.01
C GLU A 79 4.28 13.36 13.79
N LEU A 80 3.28 13.92 13.10
CA LEU A 80 2.13 14.57 13.74
C LEU A 80 1.34 13.56 14.58
N ILE A 81 1.11 12.36 14.02
CA ILE A 81 0.40 11.29 14.73
C ILE A 81 1.19 10.85 15.97
N LYS A 82 2.52 10.75 15.85
CA LYS A 82 3.42 10.38 16.96
C LYS A 82 3.46 11.46 18.05
N ALA A 83 3.50 12.73 17.65
CA ALA A 83 3.52 13.86 18.57
C ALA A 83 2.23 14.02 19.39
N ALA A 84 1.12 13.45 18.91
CA ALA A 84 -0.14 13.43 19.67
C ALA A 84 -0.14 12.45 20.85
N GLU A 85 0.92 11.66 21.03
CA GLU A 85 1.16 10.76 22.17
C GLU A 85 -0.09 9.90 22.54
N GLU A 86 -0.42 9.78 23.84
CA GLU A 86 -1.56 8.98 24.30
C GLU A 86 -2.92 9.50 23.84
N ILE A 87 -3.05 10.79 23.60
CA ILE A 87 -4.28 11.36 23.04
C ILE A 87 -4.47 10.84 21.62
N GLY A 88 -3.43 10.88 20.80
CA GLY A 88 -3.44 10.34 19.44
C GLY A 88 -3.74 8.84 19.41
N VAL A 89 -3.14 8.06 20.30
CA VAL A 89 -3.41 6.61 20.43
C VAL A 89 -4.89 6.35 20.74
N LYS A 90 -5.51 7.11 21.65
CA LYS A 90 -6.94 6.97 21.99
C LYS A 90 -7.85 7.33 20.81
N TRP A 91 -7.50 8.37 20.03
CA TRP A 91 -8.23 8.74 18.83
C TRP A 91 -8.13 7.66 17.74
N LEU A 92 -6.92 7.15 17.48
CA LEU A 92 -6.73 6.04 16.54
C LEU A 92 -7.47 4.78 16.99
N HIS A 93 -7.51 4.49 18.29
CA HIS A 93 -8.26 3.36 18.83
C HIS A 93 -9.75 3.44 18.51
N ARG A 94 -10.37 4.61 18.71
CA ARG A 94 -11.77 4.83 18.36
C ARG A 94 -12.01 4.70 16.86
N LEU A 95 -11.16 5.36 16.06
CA LEU A 95 -11.25 5.35 14.59
C LEU A 95 -11.11 3.91 14.05
N PHE A 96 -10.07 3.20 14.47
CA PHE A 96 -9.79 1.86 13.95
C PHE A 96 -10.85 0.85 14.35
N ASN A 97 -11.37 0.92 15.57
CA ASN A 97 -12.46 0.04 15.97
C ASN A 97 -13.78 0.41 15.29
N LYS A 98 -14.02 1.67 14.98
CA LYS A 98 -15.16 2.06 14.14
C LYS A 98 -15.04 1.45 12.74
N VAL A 99 -13.89 1.61 12.07
CA VAL A 99 -13.62 0.99 10.77
C VAL A 99 -13.75 -0.53 10.83
N TRP A 100 -13.28 -1.15 11.93
CA TRP A 100 -13.35 -2.60 12.13
C TRP A 100 -14.79 -3.10 12.24
N THR A 101 -15.64 -2.39 12.99
CA THR A 101 -17.04 -2.76 13.23
C THR A 101 -17.92 -2.45 12.02
N GLU A 102 -17.75 -1.28 11.41
CA GLU A 102 -18.56 -0.82 10.27
C GLU A 102 -18.10 -1.42 8.93
N GLN A 103 -16.89 -2.03 8.89
CA GLN A 103 -16.26 -2.58 7.68
C GLN A 103 -16.11 -1.55 6.54
N GLU A 104 -16.11 -0.27 6.90
CA GLU A 104 -15.98 0.82 5.96
C GLU A 104 -14.75 1.68 6.29
N THR A 105 -13.86 1.83 5.29
CA THR A 105 -12.66 2.65 5.43
C THR A 105 -12.91 4.10 4.98
N PRO A 106 -12.30 5.10 5.63
CA PRO A 106 -12.34 6.49 5.18
C PRO A 106 -11.91 6.63 3.73
N LEU A 107 -12.51 7.57 3.00
CA LEU A 107 -12.24 7.80 1.58
C LEU A 107 -10.77 8.15 1.33
N GLU A 108 -10.15 8.90 2.24
CA GLU A 108 -8.74 9.30 2.18
C GLU A 108 -7.79 8.11 2.19
N TRP A 109 -8.16 6.99 2.84
CA TRP A 109 -7.33 5.77 2.83
C TRP A 109 -7.41 5.01 1.50
N ARG A 110 -8.50 5.21 0.75
CA ARG A 110 -8.72 4.63 -0.58
C ARG A 110 -8.09 5.45 -1.70
N ARG A 111 -7.62 6.68 -1.39
CA ARG A 111 -6.98 7.58 -2.34
C ARG A 111 -5.47 7.54 -2.17
N ALA A 112 -4.75 7.57 -3.28
CA ALA A 112 -3.29 7.66 -3.31
C ALA A 112 -2.84 8.77 -4.25
N ILE A 113 -1.77 9.47 -3.89
CA ILE A 113 -1.05 10.35 -4.81
C ILE A 113 0.03 9.51 -5.48
N ILE A 114 0.01 9.43 -6.82
CA ILE A 114 1.02 8.68 -7.56
C ILE A 114 2.16 9.62 -7.97
N ILE A 115 3.37 9.32 -7.51
CA ILE A 115 4.59 10.05 -7.85
C ILE A 115 5.39 9.25 -8.86
N PRO A 116 5.56 9.76 -10.10
CA PRO A 116 6.42 9.13 -11.10
C PRO A 116 7.89 9.18 -10.68
N THR A 117 8.54 8.04 -10.52
CA THR A 117 9.96 7.94 -10.16
C THR A 117 10.73 7.23 -11.25
N TRP A 118 11.72 7.92 -11.84
CA TRP A 118 12.52 7.36 -12.93
C TRP A 118 13.33 6.13 -12.49
N LYS A 119 13.30 5.08 -13.32
CA LYS A 119 14.01 3.81 -13.09
C LYS A 119 15.54 3.91 -13.28
N ARG A 120 16.06 5.10 -13.55
CA ARG A 120 17.47 5.37 -13.89
C ARG A 120 17.99 4.59 -15.11
N LYS A 121 17.09 4.18 -16.01
CA LYS A 121 17.38 3.45 -17.24
C LYS A 121 16.48 3.94 -18.37
N GLY A 122 17.03 4.19 -19.54
CA GLY A 122 16.31 4.71 -20.71
C GLY A 122 16.05 6.22 -20.66
N SER A 123 15.25 6.72 -21.60
CA SER A 123 14.95 8.14 -21.73
C SER A 123 14.08 8.64 -20.55
N LYS A 124 14.44 9.80 -20.00
CA LYS A 124 13.61 10.52 -19.01
C LYS A 124 12.32 11.09 -19.60
N ARG A 125 12.19 11.12 -20.92
CA ARG A 125 10.98 11.60 -21.59
C ARG A 125 9.93 10.50 -21.81
N ASP A 126 10.26 9.25 -21.55
CA ASP A 126 9.41 8.08 -21.75
C ASP A 126 8.75 7.66 -20.43
N CYS A 127 7.41 7.72 -20.36
CA CYS A 127 6.62 7.32 -19.18
C CYS A 127 6.90 5.88 -18.76
N THR A 128 7.17 4.97 -19.70
CA THR A 128 7.41 3.55 -19.41
C THR A 128 8.69 3.31 -18.59
N LYS A 129 9.58 4.29 -18.54
CA LYS A 129 10.83 4.26 -17.77
C LYS A 129 10.67 4.75 -16.33
N TYR A 130 9.42 4.93 -15.89
CA TYR A 130 9.10 5.36 -14.55
C TYR A 130 8.34 4.28 -13.78
N ARG A 131 8.44 4.35 -12.44
CA ARG A 131 7.60 3.60 -11.50
C ARG A 131 6.64 4.58 -10.84
N GLY A 132 5.38 4.20 -10.67
CA GLY A 132 4.48 4.94 -9.80
C GLY A 132 4.73 4.57 -8.35
N ILE A 133 5.01 5.55 -7.51
CA ILE A 133 5.07 5.37 -6.06
C ILE A 133 3.79 5.95 -5.49
N ALA A 134 2.95 5.10 -4.89
CA ALA A 134 1.71 5.52 -4.27
C ALA A 134 1.96 6.06 -2.85
N LEU A 135 1.62 7.34 -2.63
CA LEU A 135 1.61 7.96 -1.32
C LEU A 135 0.22 7.77 -0.72
N LEU A 136 0.12 6.88 0.25
CA LEU A 136 -1.11 6.56 0.99
C LEU A 136 -1.12 7.28 2.34
N SER A 137 -2.31 7.48 2.91
CA SER A 137 -2.50 7.96 4.28
C SER A 137 -1.64 7.19 5.30
N HIS A 138 -0.96 7.91 6.19
CA HIS A 138 -0.20 7.27 7.27
C HIS A 138 -1.11 6.59 8.30
N THR A 139 -2.29 7.15 8.56
CA THR A 139 -3.28 6.51 9.44
C THR A 139 -3.76 5.19 8.85
N GLY A 140 -4.06 5.16 7.55
CA GLY A 140 -4.40 3.92 6.84
C GLY A 140 -3.26 2.89 6.86
N LYS A 141 -2.01 3.32 6.68
CA LYS A 141 -0.83 2.42 6.77
C LYS A 141 -0.66 1.81 8.16
N ILE A 142 -0.91 2.58 9.23
CA ILE A 142 -0.86 2.08 10.62
C ILE A 142 -1.93 1.01 10.82
N PHE A 143 -3.16 1.25 10.34
CA PHE A 143 -4.23 0.26 10.36
C PHE A 143 -3.85 -1.02 9.61
N CYS A 144 -3.41 -0.91 8.36
CA CYS A 144 -2.94 -2.05 7.56
C CYS A 144 -1.79 -2.81 8.24
N LYS A 145 -0.90 -2.12 8.98
CA LYS A 145 0.18 -2.76 9.73
C LYS A 145 -0.32 -3.60 10.89
N ILE A 146 -1.42 -3.22 11.52
CA ILE A 146 -2.08 -4.03 12.56
C ILE A 146 -2.68 -5.28 11.92
N LEU A 147 -3.41 -5.12 10.81
CA LEU A 147 -3.98 -6.25 10.07
C LEU A 147 -2.91 -7.23 9.61
N GLU A 148 -1.82 -6.72 9.04
CA GLU A 148 -0.68 -7.55 8.60
C GLU A 148 -0.11 -8.39 9.75
N LYS A 149 0.02 -7.81 10.94
CA LYS A 149 0.49 -8.53 12.13
C LYS A 149 -0.47 -9.63 12.60
N ARG A 150 -1.78 -9.40 12.47
CA ARG A 150 -2.79 -10.41 12.81
C ARG A 150 -2.83 -11.55 11.79
N LEU A 151 -2.74 -11.22 10.50
CA LEU A 151 -2.82 -12.19 9.40
C LEU A 151 -1.53 -13.01 9.24
N ARG A 152 -0.37 -12.43 9.52
CA ARG A 152 0.92 -13.09 9.29
C ARG A 152 1.05 -14.46 9.96
N PRO A 153 0.71 -14.66 11.24
CA PRO A 153 0.78 -15.99 11.88
C PRO A 153 -0.12 -17.04 11.21
N ILE A 154 -1.22 -16.62 10.60
CA ILE A 154 -2.16 -17.51 9.91
C ILE A 154 -1.65 -17.88 8.52
N ILE A 155 -1.11 -16.90 7.79
CA ILE A 155 -0.70 -17.07 6.38
C ILE A 155 0.71 -17.69 6.26
N GLU A 156 1.66 -17.28 7.11
CA GLU A 156 3.07 -17.67 7.00
C GLU A 156 3.28 -19.19 6.93
N PRO A 157 2.58 -20.04 7.74
CA PRO A 157 2.69 -21.49 7.65
C PRO A 157 2.12 -22.09 6.36
N GLN A 158 1.25 -21.36 5.65
CA GLN A 158 0.60 -21.82 4.43
C GLN A 158 1.36 -21.44 3.15
N LEU A 159 2.38 -20.55 3.28
CA LEU A 159 3.17 -20.12 2.14
C LEU A 159 4.14 -21.23 1.71
N ASN A 160 4.21 -21.46 0.39
CA ASN A 160 5.16 -22.38 -0.19
C ASN A 160 6.60 -21.95 0.16
N GLU A 161 7.49 -22.91 0.41
CA GLU A 161 8.89 -22.63 0.76
C GLU A 161 9.65 -21.88 -0.33
N SER A 162 9.27 -22.03 -1.59
CA SER A 162 9.83 -21.29 -2.72
C SER A 162 9.41 -19.82 -2.76
N GLN A 163 8.39 -19.41 -1.99
CA GLN A 163 7.98 -18.02 -1.86
C GLN A 163 8.98 -17.24 -1.00
N MET A 164 9.89 -16.51 -1.62
CA MET A 164 10.89 -15.70 -0.92
C MET A 164 10.46 -14.25 -0.73
N GLY A 165 9.65 -13.71 -1.66
CA GLY A 165 9.19 -12.33 -1.62
C GLY A 165 8.28 -12.02 -0.44
N PHE A 166 8.49 -10.86 0.20
CA PHE A 166 7.68 -10.34 1.32
C PHE A 166 7.66 -11.20 2.59
N ARG A 167 8.53 -12.19 2.71
CA ARG A 167 8.69 -13.01 3.91
C ARG A 167 9.83 -12.49 4.79
N LYS A 168 9.62 -12.60 6.11
CA LYS A 168 10.64 -12.23 7.10
C LYS A 168 11.81 -13.21 7.03
N ASN A 169 13.04 -12.70 7.12
CA ASN A 169 14.28 -13.49 7.06
C ASN A 169 14.45 -14.29 5.75
N ARG A 170 13.83 -13.86 4.66
CA ARG A 170 14.05 -14.39 3.30
C ARG A 170 14.59 -13.29 2.40
N SER A 171 15.48 -13.63 1.49
CA SER A 171 16.12 -12.70 0.57
C SER A 171 16.12 -13.22 -0.87
N CYS A 172 16.48 -12.35 -1.80
CA CYS A 172 16.71 -12.77 -3.19
C CYS A 172 17.88 -13.77 -3.30
N THR A 173 18.84 -13.69 -2.39
CA THR A 173 19.97 -14.63 -2.33
C THR A 173 19.47 -16.04 -2.01
N ASP A 174 18.55 -16.16 -1.04
CA ASP A 174 17.96 -17.47 -0.71
C ASP A 174 17.22 -18.06 -1.92
N ALA A 175 16.51 -17.22 -2.69
CA ALA A 175 15.83 -17.65 -3.92
C ALA A 175 16.80 -18.18 -5.00
N ILE A 176 18.03 -17.67 -5.07
CA ILE A 176 19.06 -18.12 -6.03
C ILE A 176 19.62 -19.49 -5.62
N PHE A 177 19.79 -19.70 -4.33
CA PHE A 177 20.42 -20.93 -3.79
C PHE A 177 19.42 -22.04 -3.42
N THR A 178 18.10 -21.77 -3.52
CA THR A 178 17.10 -22.83 -3.31
C THR A 178 17.06 -23.75 -4.53
N PRO A 179 17.31 -25.06 -4.37
CA PRO A 179 17.16 -26.02 -5.47
C PRO A 179 15.70 -26.02 -5.98
N LYS A 180 15.55 -26.12 -7.28
CA LYS A 180 14.21 -26.31 -7.89
C LYS A 180 13.76 -27.74 -7.79
#